data_67b05ec6941d0dc47f8fd9cdb1c84fb4
#
_entry.id   67b05ec6941d0dc47f8fd9cdb1c84fb4
#
_cell.length_a   1.000
_cell.length_b   1.000
_cell.length_c   1.000
_cell.angle_alpha   90.00
_cell.angle_beta   90.00
_cell.angle_gamma   90.00
#
_symmetry.space_group_name_H-M   'P 1'
#
loop_
_entity.id
_entity.type
_entity.pdbx_description
1 polymer ?
#
loop_
_entity_poly.entity_id
_entity_poly.type
_entity_poly.pdbx_seq_one_letter_code
_entity_poly.pdbx_strand_id
1 'polypeptide(L)'
;MMGEAKENDVYEEELLDYEEDDDKALDASSNANAKPAADASQPKKGYVGIHSSGFRDFLLKPELLRAIQDCGFEHPSEVQHECIPQAILGMDVICQAKSGMGKTAVFVLSSLQQIDPTAGQVTALVLCHTRELAYQICNEFERFSKFLPELKVAVFYGGVHIKKHQDLLKNDCPHIVVGTPGRILALARDKDLSLKNVRHFILDECDKMLESLDMRRDVQEIFKMTPHDKQVMMFSATLSKEIRPICKKFMQDPMEIYVDDEAKLTLHGLVQHYIKLTESEKNRKLNDLLDALDFNQVVIFVKSVSRAAELNKLLCECNFPSICIHSGMTQEERLTRYKNFKEGHKRILVATDLVGRGIDIERVNIVINYDMPDSADTYLHRVGRAGRFGTKGLAITFVSSASDSDVLNQVGPSLFLDCMILIKWSDKEDCFMNE
;
A
#
# COMPACT_ATOMS: atom_id res chain seq x y z
N MET A 1 44.24 -9.56 10.15
CA MET A 1 43.50 -9.49 11.39
C MET A 1 43.51 -8.07 11.89
N MET A 2 42.37 -7.47 12.06
CA MET A 2 41.95 -6.09 12.38
C MET A 2 41.31 -5.44 11.17
N GLY A 3 40.09 -5.01 11.15
CA GLY A 3 38.99 -4.96 12.10
C GLY A 3 37.84 -4.34 11.33
N GLU A 4 36.81 -5.10 11.13
CA GLU A 4 35.51 -4.63 10.62
C GLU A 4 34.55 -4.56 11.81
N ALA A 5 34.44 -3.41 12.40
CA ALA A 5 33.36 -3.08 13.35
C ALA A 5 33.49 -1.60 13.75
N LYS A 6 32.98 -0.67 12.94
CA LYS A 6 32.75 0.73 13.37
C LYS A 6 32.05 1.59 12.28
N GLU A 7 31.05 1.11 11.59
CA GLU A 7 30.25 1.96 10.71
C GLU A 7 28.76 2.07 11.07
N ASN A 8 28.30 1.36 12.09
CA ASN A 8 26.87 1.38 12.45
C ASN A 8 26.47 2.41 13.53
N ASP A 9 27.44 2.99 14.26
CA ASP A 9 27.11 3.89 15.38
C ASP A 9 26.98 5.38 15.02
N VAL A 10 27.42 5.78 13.82
CA VAL A 10 27.45 7.21 13.43
C VAL A 10 26.10 7.75 12.96
N TYR A 11 25.14 6.88 12.65
CA TYR A 11 23.85 7.29 12.06
C TYR A 11 22.69 7.44 13.07
N GLU A 12 22.89 7.03 14.31
CA GLU A 12 21.87 7.22 15.36
C GLU A 12 21.93 8.61 16.03
N GLU A 13 23.10 9.24 16.07
CA GLU A 13 23.28 10.54 16.74
C GLU A 13 22.69 11.73 15.98
N GLU A 14 22.58 11.71 14.65
CA GLU A 14 22.00 12.83 13.86
C GLU A 14 20.48 12.97 13.99
N LEU A 15 19.79 12.00 14.59
CA LEU A 15 18.34 12.06 14.81
C LEU A 15 17.94 12.62 16.19
N LEU A 16 18.91 12.80 17.10
CA LEU A 16 18.66 13.23 18.48
C LEU A 16 18.70 14.76 18.68
N ASP A 17 19.18 15.53 17.70
CA ASP A 17 19.38 16.98 17.83
C ASP A 17 18.10 17.84 17.63
N TYR A 18 16.91 17.25 17.56
CA TYR A 18 15.66 18.00 17.35
C TYR A 18 14.82 18.25 18.62
N GLU A 19 15.26 17.76 19.78
CA GLU A 19 14.46 17.86 21.03
C GLU A 19 14.92 18.91 22.04
N GLU A 20 15.98 19.72 21.80
CA GLU A 20 16.57 20.54 22.90
C GLU A 20 16.37 22.07 22.86
N ASP A 21 15.54 22.65 22.00
CA ASP A 21 15.51 24.13 21.91
C ASP A 21 14.20 24.84 22.31
N ASP A 22 13.25 24.24 23.06
CA ASP A 22 12.05 24.98 23.49
C ASP A 22 11.55 24.70 24.92
N ASP A 23 12.45 24.62 25.91
CA ASP A 23 12.06 24.67 27.33
C ASP A 23 12.75 25.81 28.05
N LYS A 24 12.25 27.03 27.92
CA LYS A 24 12.40 28.12 28.90
C LYS A 24 11.20 29.07 28.85
N ALA A 25 10.33 28.88 29.82
CA ALA A 25 9.60 29.87 30.62
C ALA A 25 8.19 29.40 30.97
N LEU A 26 7.95 29.04 32.20
CA LEU A 26 7.22 29.79 33.22
C LEU A 26 6.82 28.87 34.36
N ASP A 27 7.50 29.14 35.46
CA ASP A 27 7.18 28.73 36.81
C ASP A 27 5.92 29.46 37.31
N ALA A 28 5.01 28.75 38.01
CA ALA A 28 4.55 29.14 39.36
C ALA A 28 3.26 28.42 39.79
N SER A 29 3.41 27.67 40.88
CA SER A 29 2.49 27.51 42.05
C SER A 29 1.10 26.89 41.80
N SER A 30 0.59 25.96 42.58
CA SER A 30 0.75 25.49 43.93
C SER A 30 -0.23 24.36 44.24
N ASN A 31 0.22 23.37 45.02
CA ASN A 31 -0.45 22.58 46.07
C ASN A 31 -1.94 22.14 45.99
N ALA A 32 -2.31 20.89 46.11
CA ALA A 32 -2.36 20.06 47.30
C ALA A 32 -3.23 18.80 47.16
N ASN A 33 -2.70 17.68 47.61
CA ASN A 33 -3.35 16.53 48.28
C ASN A 33 -4.71 15.94 47.84
N ALA A 34 -4.72 14.64 47.42
CA ALA A 34 -5.16 13.51 48.24
C ALA A 34 -5.40 12.26 47.37
N LYS A 35 -4.74 11.14 47.67
CA LYS A 35 -5.20 9.77 47.35
C LYS A 35 -6.34 9.38 48.28
N PRO A 36 -7.25 8.45 47.94
CA PRO A 36 -6.89 7.03 47.94
C PRO A 36 -7.50 6.17 46.82
N ALA A 37 -6.98 4.96 46.72
CA ALA A 37 -7.25 3.87 45.84
C ALA A 37 -8.71 3.35 45.90
N ALA A 38 -9.23 2.91 44.72
CA ALA A 38 -10.13 1.77 44.65
C ALA A 38 -10.13 1.22 43.20
N ASP A 39 -9.87 -0.04 43.14
CA ASP A 39 -10.08 -1.04 42.11
C ASP A 39 -11.40 -0.87 41.36
N ALA A 40 -11.36 -0.81 40.04
CA ALA A 40 -12.54 -1.08 39.22
C ALA A 40 -12.10 -1.56 37.83
N SER A 41 -12.29 -2.82 37.63
CA SER A 41 -12.35 -3.55 36.35
C SER A 41 -12.94 -2.73 35.21
N GLN A 42 -12.15 -2.58 34.13
CA GLN A 42 -12.65 -2.04 32.85
C GLN A 42 -13.70 -2.97 32.25
N PRO A 43 -14.87 -2.46 31.86
CA PRO A 43 -15.83 -3.25 31.09
C PRO A 43 -15.31 -3.39 29.64
N LYS A 44 -15.19 -4.63 29.18
CA LYS A 44 -15.05 -4.96 27.77
C LYS A 44 -16.17 -4.25 27.02
N LYS A 45 -15.84 -3.24 26.20
CA LYS A 45 -16.77 -2.64 25.25
C LYS A 45 -17.19 -3.72 24.26
N GLY A 46 -18.36 -4.30 24.49
CA GLY A 46 -19.05 -5.07 23.47
C GLY A 46 -19.35 -4.14 22.29
N TYR A 47 -19.10 -4.59 21.10
CA TYR A 47 -19.49 -3.92 19.86
C TYR A 47 -21.03 -3.78 19.84
N VAL A 48 -21.50 -2.63 20.23
CA VAL A 48 -22.88 -2.20 20.00
C VAL A 48 -22.97 -1.77 18.55
N GLY A 49 -23.96 -2.29 17.83
CA GLY A 49 -24.17 -2.19 16.40
C GLY A 49 -23.76 -0.86 15.77
N ILE A 50 -22.90 -0.98 14.77
CA ILE A 50 -22.48 0.11 13.90
C ILE A 50 -23.74 0.60 13.19
N HIS A 51 -24.29 1.72 13.62
CA HIS A 51 -25.17 2.50 12.78
C HIS A 51 -24.39 2.82 11.51
N SER A 52 -24.88 2.49 10.34
CA SER A 52 -24.26 2.73 9.05
C SER A 52 -24.10 4.24 8.83
N SER A 53 -23.03 4.82 9.39
CA SER A 53 -22.63 6.18 9.09
C SER A 53 -22.11 6.23 7.66
N GLY A 54 -22.68 7.11 6.85
CA GLY A 54 -22.24 7.31 5.48
C GLY A 54 -21.08 8.32 5.39
N PHE A 55 -20.45 8.44 4.22
CA PHE A 55 -19.44 9.47 3.97
C PHE A 55 -19.95 10.91 4.24
N ARG A 56 -21.27 11.12 4.23
CA ARG A 56 -21.87 12.42 4.55
C ARG A 56 -21.61 12.88 5.98
N ASP A 57 -21.41 11.94 6.90
CA ASP A 57 -21.18 12.25 8.32
C ASP A 57 -19.77 12.80 8.56
N PHE A 58 -18.85 12.68 7.59
CA PHE A 58 -17.49 13.25 7.67
C PHE A 58 -17.44 14.75 7.37
N LEU A 59 -18.56 15.39 7.02
CA LEU A 59 -18.61 16.82 6.69
C LEU A 59 -17.65 17.25 5.59
N LEU A 60 -17.44 16.39 4.59
CA LEU A 60 -16.59 16.65 3.45
C LEU A 60 -17.20 17.74 2.53
N LYS A 61 -16.33 18.41 1.76
CA LYS A 61 -16.74 19.35 0.71
C LYS A 61 -17.79 18.70 -0.21
N PRO A 62 -18.83 19.43 -0.66
CA PRO A 62 -19.86 18.88 -1.55
C PRO A 62 -19.30 18.24 -2.82
N GLU A 63 -18.22 18.82 -3.35
CA GLU A 63 -17.49 18.34 -4.54
C GLU A 63 -16.88 16.95 -4.30
N LEU A 64 -16.35 16.70 -3.10
CA LEU A 64 -15.79 15.41 -2.71
C LEU A 64 -16.90 14.38 -2.50
N LEU A 65 -17.99 14.75 -1.84
CA LEU A 65 -19.16 13.87 -1.66
C LEU A 65 -19.74 13.43 -3.01
N ARG A 66 -19.79 14.35 -3.97
CA ARG A 66 -20.23 14.05 -5.33
C ARG A 66 -19.24 13.10 -6.03
N ALA A 67 -17.93 13.32 -5.89
CA ALA A 67 -16.92 12.43 -6.46
C ALA A 67 -16.98 11.03 -5.85
N ILE A 68 -17.17 10.91 -4.53
CA ILE A 68 -17.35 9.65 -3.80
C ILE A 68 -18.53 8.87 -4.37
N GLN A 69 -19.67 9.55 -4.57
CA GLN A 69 -20.88 8.93 -5.12
C GLN A 69 -20.69 8.50 -6.57
N ASP A 70 -20.05 9.34 -7.42
CA ASP A 70 -19.72 9.01 -8.82
C ASP A 70 -18.75 7.80 -8.90
N CYS A 71 -17.92 7.60 -7.89
CA CYS A 71 -17.01 6.45 -7.78
C CYS A 71 -17.68 5.17 -7.27
N GLY A 72 -18.96 5.21 -6.92
CA GLY A 72 -19.72 4.05 -6.41
C GLY A 72 -19.41 3.66 -4.96
N PHE A 73 -18.85 4.57 -4.17
CA PHE A 73 -18.64 4.33 -2.74
C PHE A 73 -19.93 4.65 -1.97
N GLU A 74 -20.53 3.64 -1.37
CA GLU A 74 -21.77 3.78 -0.60
C GLU A 74 -21.48 4.01 0.89
N HIS A 75 -20.61 3.17 1.46
CA HIS A 75 -20.25 3.21 2.87
C HIS A 75 -18.73 3.25 3.08
N PRO A 76 -18.24 4.01 4.06
CA PRO A 76 -16.83 3.98 4.42
C PRO A 76 -16.47 2.62 5.04
N SER A 77 -15.26 2.15 4.73
CA SER A 77 -14.66 1.02 5.44
C SER A 77 -14.37 1.39 6.90
N GLU A 78 -14.14 0.40 7.75
CA GLU A 78 -13.76 0.61 9.16
C GLU A 78 -12.54 1.54 9.28
N VAL A 79 -11.50 1.31 8.47
CA VAL A 79 -10.31 2.15 8.43
C VAL A 79 -10.63 3.59 8.00
N GLN A 80 -11.49 3.76 7.03
CA GLN A 80 -11.92 5.10 6.58
C GLN A 80 -12.74 5.80 7.65
N HIS A 81 -13.61 5.05 8.34
CA HIS A 81 -14.43 5.59 9.42
C HIS A 81 -13.60 6.09 10.60
N GLU A 82 -12.56 5.35 10.97
CA GLU A 82 -11.66 5.72 12.07
C GLU A 82 -10.70 6.85 11.67
N CYS A 83 -10.08 6.78 10.47
CA CYS A 83 -9.01 7.69 10.09
C CYS A 83 -9.51 9.04 9.55
N ILE A 84 -10.53 9.07 8.66
CA ILE A 84 -10.90 10.29 7.93
C ILE A 84 -11.28 11.43 8.85
N PRO A 85 -12.14 11.25 9.89
CA PRO A 85 -12.55 12.36 10.77
C PRO A 85 -11.38 13.06 11.46
N GLN A 86 -10.35 12.33 11.83
CA GLN A 86 -9.16 12.88 12.49
C GLN A 86 -8.18 13.49 11.48
N ALA A 87 -7.99 12.80 10.35
CA ALA A 87 -7.10 13.28 9.30
C ALA A 87 -7.56 14.61 8.67
N ILE A 88 -8.87 14.83 8.51
CA ILE A 88 -9.40 16.10 7.99
C ILE A 88 -9.23 17.28 8.97
N LEU A 89 -8.99 16.98 10.24
CA LEU A 89 -8.70 17.99 11.28
C LEU A 89 -7.20 18.35 11.35
N GLY A 90 -6.37 17.74 10.50
CA GLY A 90 -4.95 18.03 10.43
C GLY A 90 -4.09 17.19 11.37
N MET A 91 -4.65 16.18 12.07
CA MET A 91 -3.88 15.28 12.93
C MET A 91 -2.97 14.37 12.10
N ASP A 92 -1.79 14.09 12.62
CA ASP A 92 -0.90 13.07 12.07
C ASP A 92 -1.53 11.68 12.23
N VAL A 93 -1.36 10.81 11.25
CA VAL A 93 -1.98 9.47 11.26
C VAL A 93 -0.98 8.39 10.87
N ILE A 94 -0.80 7.40 11.75
CA ILE A 94 -0.17 6.11 11.40
C ILE A 94 -1.29 5.08 11.27
N CYS A 95 -1.41 4.47 10.10
CA CYS A 95 -2.43 3.46 9.87
C CYS A 95 -1.82 2.19 9.27
N GLN A 96 -1.89 1.10 10.05
CA GLN A 96 -1.67 -0.24 9.55
C GLN A 96 -3.02 -0.91 9.33
N ALA A 97 -3.32 -1.25 8.09
CA ALA A 97 -4.51 -2.00 7.74
C ALA A 97 -4.29 -2.84 6.49
N LYS A 98 -5.01 -3.93 6.36
CA LYS A 98 -4.91 -4.86 5.23
C LYS A 98 -5.02 -4.15 3.88
N SER A 99 -4.44 -4.78 2.85
CA SER A 99 -4.63 -4.32 1.48
C SER A 99 -6.13 -4.39 1.11
N GLY A 100 -6.62 -3.37 0.39
CA GLY A 100 -8.04 -3.30 0.02
C GLY A 100 -8.98 -2.66 1.05
N MET A 101 -8.50 -2.28 2.24
CA MET A 101 -9.31 -1.59 3.26
C MET A 101 -9.47 -0.08 2.99
N GLY A 102 -9.10 0.40 1.81
CA GLY A 102 -9.32 1.79 1.39
C GLY A 102 -8.40 2.83 2.02
N LYS A 103 -7.19 2.44 2.49
CA LYS A 103 -6.17 3.38 3.03
C LYS A 103 -5.87 4.56 2.11
N THR A 104 -5.76 4.30 0.80
CA THR A 104 -5.49 5.34 -0.20
C THR A 104 -6.56 6.42 -0.19
N ALA A 105 -7.84 6.05 -0.10
CA ALA A 105 -8.94 7.00 -0.04
C ALA A 105 -8.90 7.87 1.23
N VAL A 106 -8.35 7.36 2.35
CA VAL A 106 -8.18 8.15 3.59
C VAL A 106 -7.33 9.38 3.32
N PHE A 107 -6.09 9.20 2.87
CA PHE A 107 -5.21 10.36 2.69
C PHE A 107 -5.58 11.21 1.46
N VAL A 108 -6.14 10.60 0.41
CA VAL A 108 -6.62 11.36 -0.75
C VAL A 108 -7.76 12.30 -0.35
N LEU A 109 -8.81 11.79 0.29
CA LEU A 109 -9.96 12.59 0.71
C LEU A 109 -9.57 13.61 1.78
N SER A 110 -8.74 13.23 2.74
CA SER A 110 -8.30 14.12 3.82
C SER A 110 -7.45 15.28 3.29
N SER A 111 -6.56 15.02 2.35
CA SER A 111 -5.76 16.08 1.72
C SER A 111 -6.62 17.01 0.85
N LEU A 112 -7.48 16.44 -0.01
CA LEU A 112 -8.38 17.22 -0.87
C LEU A 112 -9.35 18.10 -0.07
N GLN A 113 -9.79 17.63 1.10
CA GLN A 113 -10.63 18.39 2.02
C GLN A 113 -9.94 19.65 2.53
N GLN A 114 -8.63 19.60 2.79
CA GLN A 114 -7.87 20.65 3.45
C GLN A 114 -7.13 21.58 2.48
N ILE A 115 -6.86 21.13 1.24
CA ILE A 115 -6.11 21.94 0.29
C ILE A 115 -6.96 23.06 -0.28
N ASP A 116 -6.44 24.29 -0.16
CA ASP A 116 -6.89 25.46 -0.92
C ASP A 116 -5.87 25.70 -2.04
N PRO A 117 -6.28 25.63 -3.32
CA PRO A 117 -5.36 25.71 -4.43
C PRO A 117 -4.76 27.11 -4.55
N THR A 118 -3.44 27.21 -4.39
CA THR A 118 -2.68 28.45 -4.63
C THR A 118 -1.72 28.20 -5.79
N ALA A 119 -1.87 28.97 -6.86
CA ALA A 119 -1.09 28.78 -8.07
C ALA A 119 0.43 28.79 -7.82
N GLY A 120 1.13 27.86 -8.44
CA GLY A 120 2.58 27.74 -8.35
C GLY A 120 3.12 27.16 -7.03
N GLN A 121 2.28 26.57 -6.19
CA GLN A 121 2.69 26.03 -4.90
C GLN A 121 2.31 24.55 -4.74
N VAL A 122 3.30 23.73 -4.37
CA VAL A 122 3.07 22.34 -3.97
C VAL A 122 2.66 22.29 -2.50
N THR A 123 1.43 21.85 -2.23
CA THR A 123 0.84 21.79 -0.89
C THR A 123 0.81 20.38 -0.32
N ALA A 124 0.73 19.36 -1.17
CA ALA A 124 0.80 17.97 -0.75
C ALA A 124 1.88 17.21 -1.50
N LEU A 125 2.64 16.41 -0.75
CA LEU A 125 3.65 15.51 -1.27
C LEU A 125 3.37 14.08 -0.80
N VAL A 126 3.18 13.17 -1.75
CA VAL A 126 2.97 11.75 -1.49
C VAL A 126 4.15 10.95 -2.02
N LEU A 127 4.80 10.20 -1.17
CA LEU A 127 5.89 9.30 -1.52
C LEU A 127 5.43 7.85 -1.44
N CYS A 128 5.88 7.04 -2.38
CA CYS A 128 5.70 5.60 -2.39
C CYS A 128 6.89 4.91 -3.06
N HIS A 129 7.10 3.64 -2.73
CA HIS A 129 8.32 2.94 -3.11
C HIS A 129 8.38 2.49 -4.58
N THR A 130 7.24 2.42 -5.31
CA THR A 130 7.18 2.01 -6.72
C THR A 130 6.55 3.06 -7.61
N ARG A 131 6.91 3.03 -8.90
CA ARG A 131 6.43 3.95 -9.93
C ARG A 131 4.96 3.68 -10.27
N GLU A 132 4.59 2.42 -10.26
CA GLU A 132 3.23 1.94 -10.53
C GLU A 132 2.27 2.42 -9.45
N LEU A 133 2.67 2.30 -8.18
CA LEU A 133 1.89 2.81 -7.06
C LEU A 133 1.77 4.34 -7.13
N ALA A 134 2.85 5.04 -7.47
CA ALA A 134 2.80 6.50 -7.66
C ALA A 134 1.78 6.89 -8.75
N TYR A 135 1.80 6.21 -9.87
CA TYR A 135 0.84 6.44 -10.94
C TYR A 135 -0.60 6.16 -10.50
N GLN A 136 -0.81 5.08 -9.76
CA GLN A 136 -2.13 4.71 -9.24
C GLN A 136 -2.65 5.76 -8.25
N ILE A 137 -1.83 6.18 -7.29
CA ILE A 137 -2.21 7.22 -6.31
C ILE A 137 -2.54 8.53 -7.03
N CYS A 138 -1.78 8.91 -8.07
CA CYS A 138 -2.08 10.09 -8.88
C CYS A 138 -3.48 9.99 -9.51
N ASN A 139 -3.80 8.85 -10.12
CA ASN A 139 -5.13 8.62 -10.70
C ASN A 139 -6.26 8.69 -9.64
N GLU A 140 -6.01 8.21 -8.41
CA GLU A 140 -7.00 8.33 -7.33
C GLU A 140 -7.22 9.80 -6.93
N PHE A 141 -6.15 10.61 -6.84
CA PHE A 141 -6.30 12.04 -6.64
C PHE A 141 -7.09 12.71 -7.78
N GLU A 142 -6.78 12.40 -9.04
CA GLU A 142 -7.51 12.92 -10.21
C GLU A 142 -8.99 12.50 -10.17
N ARG A 143 -9.27 11.25 -9.81
CA ARG A 143 -10.62 10.70 -9.72
C ARG A 143 -11.47 11.42 -8.66
N PHE A 144 -10.93 11.64 -7.46
CA PHE A 144 -11.64 12.30 -6.37
C PHE A 144 -11.64 13.84 -6.49
N SER A 145 -10.69 14.44 -7.22
CA SER A 145 -10.66 15.88 -7.49
C SER A 145 -11.44 16.30 -8.74
N LYS A 146 -12.18 15.38 -9.37
CA LYS A 146 -12.95 15.61 -10.62
C LYS A 146 -13.81 16.89 -10.60
N PHE A 147 -14.35 17.25 -9.46
CA PHE A 147 -15.18 18.44 -9.27
C PHE A 147 -14.44 19.61 -8.62
N LEU A 148 -13.11 19.55 -8.55
CA LEU A 148 -12.21 20.59 -8.06
C LEU A 148 -11.26 21.00 -9.19
N PRO A 149 -11.74 21.72 -10.23
CA PRO A 149 -11.00 21.96 -11.47
C PRO A 149 -9.73 22.79 -11.28
N GLU A 150 -9.62 23.55 -10.20
CA GLU A 150 -8.44 24.36 -9.88
C GLU A 150 -7.28 23.52 -9.33
N LEU A 151 -7.57 22.32 -8.80
CA LEU A 151 -6.56 21.43 -8.26
C LEU A 151 -5.81 20.68 -9.36
N LYS A 152 -4.49 20.75 -9.32
CA LYS A 152 -3.59 20.07 -10.27
C LYS A 152 -2.79 19.02 -9.54
N VAL A 153 -2.75 17.84 -10.10
CA VAL A 153 -2.01 16.68 -9.60
C VAL A 153 -0.96 16.28 -10.61
N ALA A 154 0.23 15.92 -10.18
CA ALA A 154 1.27 15.40 -11.06
C ALA A 154 2.05 14.27 -10.41
N VAL A 155 2.56 13.34 -11.24
CA VAL A 155 3.35 12.20 -10.79
C VAL A 155 4.78 12.29 -11.31
N PHE A 156 5.76 12.10 -10.39
CA PHE A 156 7.19 12.15 -10.70
C PHE A 156 7.92 10.89 -10.25
N TYR A 157 8.44 10.10 -11.18
CA TYR A 157 9.18 8.88 -10.93
C TYR A 157 10.36 8.71 -11.89
N GLY A 158 11.31 7.84 -11.54
CA GLY A 158 12.46 7.53 -12.38
C GLY A 158 12.08 6.77 -13.66
N GLY A 159 13.00 6.74 -14.65
CA GLY A 159 12.78 6.07 -15.94
C GLY A 159 12.13 6.96 -17.01
N VAL A 160 11.72 8.16 -16.66
CA VAL A 160 11.29 9.22 -17.58
C VAL A 160 12.36 10.29 -17.61
N HIS A 161 12.57 10.93 -18.76
CA HIS A 161 13.57 11.99 -18.89
C HIS A 161 13.25 13.16 -17.96
N ILE A 162 14.19 13.57 -17.13
CA ILE A 162 13.98 14.56 -16.06
C ILE A 162 13.47 15.91 -16.59
N LYS A 163 13.86 16.32 -17.78
CA LYS A 163 13.41 17.57 -18.42
C LYS A 163 11.89 17.66 -18.55
N LYS A 164 11.20 16.54 -18.82
CA LYS A 164 9.71 16.54 -18.90
C LYS A 164 9.09 16.97 -17.58
N HIS A 165 9.67 16.53 -16.46
CA HIS A 165 9.22 16.92 -15.13
C HIS A 165 9.57 18.36 -14.80
N GLN A 166 10.77 18.82 -15.18
CA GLN A 166 11.21 20.21 -15.02
C GLN A 166 10.33 21.18 -15.81
N ASP A 167 10.01 20.83 -17.06
CA ASP A 167 9.15 21.65 -17.91
C ASP A 167 7.72 21.75 -17.34
N LEU A 168 7.19 20.64 -16.82
CA LEU A 168 5.88 20.65 -16.15
C LEU A 168 5.89 21.53 -14.92
N LEU A 169 6.91 21.43 -14.06
CA LEU A 169 7.02 22.23 -12.84
C LEU A 169 7.16 23.73 -13.13
N LYS A 170 7.83 24.10 -14.23
CA LYS A 170 8.00 25.50 -14.64
C LYS A 170 6.75 26.10 -15.27
N ASN A 171 6.07 25.34 -16.10
CA ASN A 171 4.95 25.85 -16.90
C ASN A 171 3.61 25.70 -16.20
N ASP A 172 3.45 24.63 -15.41
CA ASP A 172 2.18 24.27 -14.78
C ASP A 172 2.43 23.54 -13.45
N CYS A 173 2.92 24.28 -12.45
CA CYS A 173 3.26 23.73 -11.14
C CYS A 173 2.04 23.09 -10.48
N PRO A 174 2.08 21.79 -10.12
CA PRO A 174 0.96 21.11 -9.48
C PRO A 174 0.84 21.50 -8.00
N HIS A 175 -0.37 21.36 -7.46
CA HIS A 175 -0.65 21.51 -6.02
C HIS A 175 -0.34 20.22 -5.25
N ILE A 176 -0.53 19.08 -5.91
CA ILE A 176 -0.31 17.75 -5.34
C ILE A 176 0.75 17.04 -6.19
N VAL A 177 1.80 16.61 -5.52
CA VAL A 177 2.90 15.85 -6.13
C VAL A 177 2.91 14.45 -5.57
N VAL A 178 2.85 13.45 -6.44
CA VAL A 178 3.01 12.04 -6.10
C VAL A 178 4.31 11.53 -6.71
N GLY A 179 5.13 10.78 -5.98
CA GLY A 179 6.35 10.29 -6.61
C GLY A 179 7.14 9.26 -5.83
N THR A 180 8.24 8.83 -6.44
CA THR A 180 9.22 7.95 -5.80
C THR A 180 10.37 8.78 -5.22
N PRO A 181 10.90 8.41 -4.02
CA PRO A 181 11.87 9.23 -3.29
C PRO A 181 13.03 9.75 -4.13
N GLY A 182 13.75 8.89 -4.84
CA GLY A 182 14.93 9.29 -5.61
C GLY A 182 14.65 10.33 -6.71
N ARG A 183 13.48 10.30 -7.37
CA ARG A 183 13.13 11.31 -8.38
C ARG A 183 12.71 12.64 -7.74
N ILE A 184 11.94 12.59 -6.67
CA ILE A 184 11.52 13.78 -5.92
C ILE A 184 12.75 14.47 -5.34
N LEU A 185 13.68 13.72 -4.74
CA LEU A 185 14.91 14.27 -4.19
C LEU A 185 15.77 14.94 -5.27
N ALA A 186 15.95 14.31 -6.44
CA ALA A 186 16.70 14.92 -7.54
C ALA A 186 16.09 16.28 -7.95
N LEU A 187 14.76 16.36 -8.16
CA LEU A 187 14.10 17.60 -8.53
C LEU A 187 14.16 18.66 -7.42
N ALA A 188 14.12 18.25 -6.14
CA ALA A 188 14.22 19.16 -5.01
C ALA A 188 15.65 19.71 -4.81
N ARG A 189 16.69 18.86 -4.97
CA ARG A 189 18.12 19.26 -4.90
C ARG A 189 18.46 20.25 -6.02
N ASP A 190 17.96 20.02 -7.24
CA ASP A 190 18.15 20.90 -8.39
C ASP A 190 17.32 22.19 -8.30
N LYS A 191 16.50 22.34 -7.23
CA LYS A 191 15.59 23.49 -6.99
C LYS A 191 14.51 23.66 -8.06
N ASP A 192 14.26 22.66 -8.87
CA ASP A 192 13.14 22.63 -9.82
C ASP A 192 11.80 22.39 -9.08
N LEU A 193 11.82 21.61 -8.00
CA LEU A 193 10.69 21.36 -7.13
C LEU A 193 10.87 22.06 -5.79
N SER A 194 10.03 23.05 -5.50
CA SER A 194 10.01 23.72 -4.21
C SER A 194 9.07 23.01 -3.23
N LEU A 195 9.61 22.57 -2.08
CA LEU A 195 8.86 21.88 -1.03
C LEU A 195 8.49 22.78 0.15
N LYS A 196 8.78 24.08 0.08
CA LYS A 196 8.62 25.04 1.19
C LYS A 196 7.17 25.29 1.62
N ASN A 197 6.21 24.94 0.78
CA ASN A 197 4.79 25.15 1.04
C ASN A 197 4.02 23.84 1.27
N VAL A 198 4.73 22.72 1.43
CA VAL A 198 4.12 21.42 1.71
C VAL A 198 3.46 21.45 3.09
N ARG A 199 2.16 21.20 3.12
CA ARG A 199 1.34 21.09 4.33
C ARG A 199 0.92 19.64 4.64
N HIS A 200 0.98 18.76 3.65
CA HIS A 200 0.65 17.35 3.79
C HIS A 200 1.80 16.50 3.25
N PHE A 201 2.44 15.73 4.13
CA PHE A 201 3.51 14.81 3.81
C PHE A 201 3.02 13.38 4.04
N ILE A 202 2.93 12.60 2.97
CA ILE A 202 2.28 11.29 3.03
C ILE A 202 3.24 10.22 2.53
N LEU A 203 3.33 9.12 3.29
CA LEU A 203 4.05 7.91 2.89
C LEU A 203 3.06 6.76 2.75
N ASP A 204 2.89 6.22 1.55
CA ASP A 204 2.13 4.99 1.32
C ASP A 204 3.07 3.81 1.11
N GLU A 205 2.77 2.67 1.77
CA GLU A 205 3.67 1.54 1.94
C GLU A 205 5.00 1.98 2.58
N CYS A 206 4.87 2.73 3.68
CA CYS A 206 5.98 3.38 4.38
C CYS A 206 7.03 2.40 4.91
N ASP A 207 6.64 1.19 5.30
CA ASP A 207 7.52 0.11 5.73
C ASP A 207 8.63 -0.14 4.70
N LYS A 208 8.29 -0.22 3.41
CA LYS A 208 9.26 -0.53 2.35
C LYS A 208 10.28 0.58 2.11
N MET A 209 9.86 1.82 2.28
CA MET A 209 10.76 2.97 2.16
C MET A 209 11.64 3.14 3.39
N LEU A 210 11.12 2.79 4.58
CA LEU A 210 11.83 2.97 5.85
C LEU A 210 12.68 1.76 6.24
N GLU A 211 12.42 0.56 5.72
CA GLU A 211 13.27 -0.62 5.86
C GLU A 211 14.55 -0.51 5.00
N SER A 212 14.43 0.00 3.77
CA SER A 212 15.57 0.21 2.88
C SER A 212 16.40 1.42 3.31
N LEU A 213 17.67 1.23 3.63
CA LEU A 213 18.57 2.31 4.08
C LEU A 213 18.68 3.44 3.06
N ASP A 214 18.80 3.11 1.77
CA ASP A 214 18.92 4.12 0.71
C ASP A 214 17.64 4.93 0.55
N MET A 215 16.48 4.27 0.48
CA MET A 215 15.21 4.98 0.38
C MET A 215 14.91 5.78 1.65
N ARG A 216 15.25 5.27 2.82
CA ARG A 216 15.10 5.99 4.09
C ARG A 216 15.89 7.29 4.09
N ARG A 217 17.14 7.28 3.64
CA ARG A 217 17.97 8.49 3.49
C ARG A 217 17.32 9.51 2.56
N ASP A 218 16.83 9.06 1.40
CA ASP A 218 16.14 9.93 0.45
C ASP A 218 14.87 10.55 1.08
N VAL A 219 14.06 9.75 1.77
CA VAL A 219 12.86 10.23 2.47
C VAL A 219 13.20 11.24 3.56
N GLN A 220 14.21 10.98 4.38
CA GLN A 220 14.66 11.88 5.44
C GLN A 220 15.15 13.22 4.86
N GLU A 221 15.92 13.20 3.78
CA GLU A 221 16.40 14.42 3.14
C GLU A 221 15.26 15.24 2.54
N ILE A 222 14.30 14.58 1.87
CA ILE A 222 13.09 15.25 1.37
C ILE A 222 12.29 15.86 2.54
N PHE A 223 12.13 15.11 3.64
CA PHE A 223 11.40 15.57 4.82
C PHE A 223 12.03 16.83 5.44
N LYS A 224 13.35 16.90 5.53
CA LYS A 224 14.10 18.09 5.99
C LYS A 224 13.90 19.32 5.09
N MET A 225 13.54 19.13 3.81
CA MET A 225 13.26 20.22 2.86
C MET A 225 11.82 20.77 2.95
N THR A 226 10.93 20.10 3.69
CA THR A 226 9.55 20.53 3.91
C THR A 226 9.43 21.34 5.21
N PRO A 227 8.39 22.20 5.38
CA PRO A 227 8.17 22.93 6.62
C PRO A 227 8.02 22.00 7.83
N HIS A 228 8.36 22.54 9.02
CA HIS A 228 8.12 21.82 10.28
C HIS A 228 6.61 21.67 10.53
N ASP A 229 5.87 22.75 10.38
CA ASP A 229 4.41 22.77 10.53
C ASP A 229 3.73 22.15 9.30
N LYS A 230 3.50 20.85 9.36
CA LYS A 230 2.81 20.04 8.34
C LYS A 230 2.17 18.81 8.97
N GLN A 231 1.10 18.36 8.38
CA GLN A 231 0.50 17.06 8.70
C GLN A 231 1.31 15.92 8.06
N VAL A 232 1.60 14.88 8.82
CA VAL A 232 2.28 13.67 8.34
C VAL A 232 1.32 12.49 8.42
N MET A 233 1.15 11.77 7.33
CA MET A 233 0.31 10.56 7.30
C MET A 233 1.11 9.38 6.74
N MET A 234 1.11 8.27 7.46
CA MET A 234 1.85 7.06 7.09
C MET A 234 0.93 5.85 7.04
N PHE A 235 0.97 5.15 5.93
CA PHE A 235 0.12 3.99 5.67
C PHE A 235 0.96 2.78 5.27
N SER A 236 0.59 1.61 5.79
CA SER A 236 1.17 0.33 5.40
C SER A 236 0.16 -0.80 5.61
N ALA A 237 0.38 -1.93 4.93
CA ALA A 237 -0.32 -3.17 5.24
C ALA A 237 0.44 -3.98 6.30
N THR A 238 1.77 -3.80 6.38
CA THR A 238 2.69 -4.56 7.22
C THR A 238 3.65 -3.59 7.92
N LEU A 239 3.40 -3.29 9.17
CA LEU A 239 4.22 -2.35 9.95
C LEU A 239 4.83 -3.07 11.16
N SER A 240 6.09 -3.50 11.00
CA SER A 240 6.79 -4.22 12.04
C SER A 240 6.98 -3.36 13.32
N LYS A 241 7.11 -4.02 14.47
CA LYS A 241 7.33 -3.33 15.76
C LYS A 241 8.61 -2.48 15.75
N GLU A 242 9.58 -2.80 14.90
CA GLU A 242 10.85 -2.08 14.75
C GLU A 242 10.70 -0.81 13.91
N ILE A 243 9.80 -0.82 12.95
CA ILE A 243 9.55 0.34 12.05
C ILE A 243 8.61 1.37 12.69
N ARG A 244 7.68 0.96 13.55
CA ARG A 244 6.75 1.88 14.25
C ARG A 244 7.45 3.05 14.96
N PRO A 245 8.53 2.82 15.76
CA PRO A 245 9.28 3.93 16.35
C PRO A 245 9.94 4.85 15.33
N ILE A 246 10.39 4.30 14.19
CA ILE A 246 10.99 5.10 13.12
C ILE A 246 9.93 6.01 12.47
N CYS A 247 8.73 5.50 12.22
CA CYS A 247 7.62 6.31 11.72
C CYS A 247 7.30 7.48 12.69
N LYS A 248 7.24 7.21 13.98
CA LYS A 248 6.93 8.23 14.99
C LYS A 248 7.94 9.38 15.06
N LYS A 249 9.21 9.14 14.69
CA LYS A 249 10.23 10.21 14.61
C LYS A 249 9.93 11.27 13.55
N PHE A 250 9.06 11.00 12.59
CA PHE A 250 8.63 11.95 11.57
C PHE A 250 7.35 12.71 11.94
N MET A 251 6.72 12.39 13.08
CA MET A 251 5.34 12.77 13.39
C MET A 251 5.23 13.44 14.74
N GLN A 252 4.15 14.21 14.91
CA GLN A 252 3.83 14.91 16.15
C GLN A 252 2.53 14.33 16.70
N ASP A 253 2.61 13.62 17.82
CA ASP A 253 1.48 12.98 18.52
C ASP A 253 0.47 12.30 17.58
N PRO A 254 0.91 11.32 16.77
CA PRO A 254 0.07 10.75 15.74
C PRO A 254 -1.07 9.91 16.31
N MET A 255 -2.22 9.96 15.67
CA MET A 255 -3.24 8.94 15.84
C MET A 255 -2.73 7.61 15.30
N GLU A 256 -2.72 6.59 16.15
CA GLU A 256 -2.20 5.27 15.82
C GLU A 256 -3.34 4.28 15.62
N ILE A 257 -3.47 3.77 14.42
CA ILE A 257 -4.44 2.73 14.08
C ILE A 257 -3.68 1.51 13.61
N TYR A 258 -3.69 0.47 14.44
CA TYR A 258 -3.16 -0.84 14.11
C TYR A 258 -4.32 -1.82 14.10
N VAL A 259 -4.80 -2.17 12.92
CA VAL A 259 -5.77 -3.25 12.78
C VAL A 259 -5.05 -4.54 13.10
N ASP A 260 -5.42 -5.16 14.20
CA ASP A 260 -4.72 -6.17 14.98
C ASP A 260 -3.84 -7.15 14.23
N ASP A 261 -2.58 -7.25 14.67
CA ASP A 261 -1.65 -8.32 14.31
C ASP A 261 -2.13 -9.71 14.83
N GLU A 262 -3.02 -9.76 15.81
CA GLU A 262 -3.50 -10.99 16.46
C GLU A 262 -4.96 -11.33 16.16
N ALA A 263 -5.79 -10.35 15.82
CA ALA A 263 -7.14 -10.64 15.35
C ALA A 263 -7.13 -11.02 13.89
N LYS A 264 -6.80 -12.29 13.63
CA LYS A 264 -7.08 -13.04 12.40
C LYS A 264 -7.01 -12.17 11.14
N LEU A 265 -5.89 -12.24 10.44
CA LEU A 265 -5.76 -11.90 9.02
C LEU A 265 -6.78 -12.69 8.15
N THR A 266 -8.05 -12.67 8.54
CA THR A 266 -9.11 -13.13 7.67
C THR A 266 -9.22 -12.09 6.56
N LEU A 267 -8.64 -12.40 5.43
CA LEU A 267 -8.97 -11.75 4.17
C LEU A 267 -10.43 -12.17 3.88
N HIS A 268 -11.38 -11.44 4.47
CA HIS A 268 -12.80 -11.73 4.31
C HIS A 268 -13.12 -11.84 2.82
N GLY A 269 -13.66 -12.97 2.41
CA GLY A 269 -13.97 -13.24 1.01
C GLY A 269 -12.83 -13.85 0.18
N LEU A 270 -11.62 -14.04 0.72
CA LEU A 270 -10.54 -14.71 0.03
C LEU A 270 -10.40 -16.17 0.52
N VAL A 271 -10.62 -17.11 -0.39
CA VAL A 271 -10.36 -18.53 -0.17
C VAL A 271 -8.93 -18.84 -0.60
N GLN A 272 -8.16 -19.54 0.25
CA GLN A 272 -6.76 -19.82 -0.02
C GLN A 272 -6.51 -21.32 -0.05
N HIS A 273 -5.86 -21.80 -1.11
CA HIS A 273 -5.48 -23.17 -1.31
C HIS A 273 -3.99 -23.31 -1.62
N TYR A 274 -3.39 -24.42 -1.26
CA TYR A 274 -2.07 -24.78 -1.76
C TYR A 274 -2.09 -26.17 -2.41
N ILE A 275 -1.21 -26.36 -3.38
CA ILE A 275 -1.06 -27.61 -4.12
C ILE A 275 0.39 -28.04 -4.02
N LYS A 276 0.63 -29.23 -3.42
CA LYS A 276 1.96 -29.85 -3.41
C LYS A 276 2.18 -30.57 -4.74
N LEU A 277 3.24 -30.23 -5.44
CA LEU A 277 3.59 -30.78 -6.74
C LEU A 277 5.08 -30.62 -7.00
N THR A 278 5.61 -31.34 -7.99
CA THR A 278 6.97 -31.16 -8.45
C THR A 278 7.10 -29.95 -9.38
N GLU A 279 8.32 -29.44 -9.54
CA GLU A 279 8.58 -28.32 -10.44
C GLU A 279 8.15 -28.61 -11.89
N SER A 280 8.32 -29.85 -12.36
CA SER A 280 7.93 -30.29 -13.69
C SER A 280 6.41 -30.35 -13.92
N GLU A 281 5.63 -30.47 -12.85
CA GLU A 281 4.16 -30.57 -12.93
C GLU A 281 3.48 -29.18 -12.96
N LYS A 282 4.20 -28.11 -12.56
CA LYS A 282 3.62 -26.76 -12.43
C LYS A 282 2.93 -26.28 -13.69
N ASN A 283 3.57 -26.44 -14.86
CA ASN A 283 3.00 -25.96 -16.14
C ASN A 283 1.70 -26.67 -16.49
N ARG A 284 1.70 -28.01 -16.38
CA ARG A 284 0.49 -28.79 -16.64
C ARG A 284 -0.63 -28.39 -15.69
N LYS A 285 -0.32 -28.32 -14.39
CA LYS A 285 -1.31 -27.97 -13.38
C LYS A 285 -1.86 -26.55 -13.55
N LEU A 286 -1.01 -25.61 -13.96
CA LEU A 286 -1.45 -24.25 -14.27
C LEU A 286 -2.45 -24.23 -15.43
N ASN A 287 -2.17 -24.95 -16.51
CA ASN A 287 -3.09 -25.05 -17.63
C ASN A 287 -4.42 -25.67 -17.22
N ASP A 288 -4.38 -26.80 -16.47
CA ASP A 288 -5.58 -27.48 -15.96
C ASP A 288 -6.44 -26.51 -15.10
N LEU A 289 -5.80 -25.65 -14.27
CA LEU A 289 -6.50 -24.67 -13.44
C LEU A 289 -7.10 -23.55 -14.28
N LEU A 290 -6.39 -23.04 -15.29
CA LEU A 290 -6.89 -21.96 -16.16
C LEU A 290 -8.05 -22.43 -17.06
N ASP A 291 -8.09 -23.71 -17.40
CA ASP A 291 -9.21 -24.32 -18.13
C ASP A 291 -10.43 -24.58 -17.23
N ALA A 292 -10.18 -24.99 -15.98
CA ALA A 292 -11.26 -25.40 -15.07
C ALA A 292 -11.90 -24.24 -14.29
N LEU A 293 -11.16 -23.14 -14.06
CA LEU A 293 -11.62 -22.04 -13.24
C LEU A 293 -12.28 -20.94 -14.05
N ASP A 294 -13.45 -20.50 -13.61
CA ASP A 294 -14.06 -19.29 -14.13
C ASP A 294 -13.49 -18.06 -13.43
N PHE A 295 -12.90 -17.14 -14.19
CA PHE A 295 -12.28 -15.94 -13.67
C PHE A 295 -12.54 -14.70 -14.52
N ASN A 296 -12.62 -13.56 -13.86
CA ASN A 296 -12.62 -12.26 -14.53
C ASN A 296 -11.20 -11.90 -14.96
N GLN A 297 -10.28 -11.80 -13.99
CA GLN A 297 -8.85 -11.62 -14.22
C GLN A 297 -8.05 -12.43 -13.21
N VAL A 298 -6.92 -12.98 -13.67
CA VAL A 298 -5.97 -13.74 -12.83
C VAL A 298 -4.59 -13.10 -12.87
N VAL A 299 -3.92 -13.06 -11.71
CA VAL A 299 -2.52 -12.69 -11.59
C VAL A 299 -1.71 -13.93 -11.18
N ILE A 300 -0.68 -14.23 -11.96
CA ILE A 300 0.23 -15.37 -11.74
C ILE A 300 1.58 -14.82 -11.32
N PHE A 301 2.00 -15.10 -10.10
CA PHE A 301 3.27 -14.65 -9.56
C PHE A 301 4.39 -15.66 -9.74
N VAL A 302 5.52 -15.17 -10.26
CA VAL A 302 6.77 -15.93 -10.45
C VAL A 302 7.95 -15.18 -9.82
N LYS A 303 9.01 -15.93 -9.49
CA LYS A 303 10.16 -15.36 -8.74
C LYS A 303 11.21 -14.65 -9.60
N SER A 304 11.24 -14.85 -10.92
CA SER A 304 12.28 -14.26 -11.77
C SER A 304 11.75 -13.67 -13.07
N VAL A 305 12.51 -12.74 -13.64
CA VAL A 305 12.20 -12.07 -14.91
C VAL A 305 12.20 -13.05 -16.08
N SER A 306 13.19 -13.95 -16.15
CA SER A 306 13.26 -15.00 -17.19
C SER A 306 12.04 -15.91 -17.14
N ARG A 307 11.68 -16.33 -15.93
CA ARG A 307 10.53 -17.20 -15.71
C ARG A 307 9.19 -16.51 -16.09
N ALA A 308 9.07 -15.21 -15.85
CA ALA A 308 7.90 -14.44 -16.27
C ALA A 308 7.76 -14.41 -17.80
N ALA A 309 8.86 -14.19 -18.51
CA ALA A 309 8.86 -14.16 -19.98
C ALA A 309 8.57 -15.54 -20.58
N GLU A 310 9.20 -16.60 -20.07
CA GLU A 310 9.01 -17.97 -20.53
C GLU A 310 7.58 -18.46 -20.26
N LEU A 311 7.06 -18.25 -19.05
CA LEU A 311 5.70 -18.65 -18.72
C LEU A 311 4.66 -17.89 -19.54
N ASN A 312 4.84 -16.60 -19.77
CA ASN A 312 3.97 -15.82 -20.62
C ASN A 312 3.96 -16.34 -22.08
N LYS A 313 5.13 -16.69 -22.61
CA LYS A 313 5.25 -17.28 -23.93
C LYS A 313 4.49 -18.63 -24.01
N LEU A 314 4.74 -19.51 -23.03
CA LEU A 314 4.06 -20.81 -22.94
C LEU A 314 2.53 -20.67 -22.88
N LEU A 315 2.02 -19.77 -22.06
CA LEU A 315 0.58 -19.53 -21.95
C LEU A 315 -0.03 -19.05 -23.27
N CYS A 316 0.65 -18.14 -23.98
CA CYS A 316 0.20 -17.70 -25.28
C CYS A 316 0.19 -18.84 -26.32
N GLU A 317 1.20 -19.73 -26.29
CA GLU A 317 1.26 -20.93 -27.14
C GLU A 317 0.13 -21.93 -26.82
N CYS A 318 -0.30 -21.99 -25.58
CA CYS A 318 -1.42 -22.82 -25.10
C CYS A 318 -2.80 -22.14 -25.28
N ASN A 319 -2.90 -21.06 -26.06
CA ASN A 319 -4.13 -20.28 -26.27
C ASN A 319 -4.67 -19.54 -25.05
N PHE A 320 -3.83 -19.27 -24.04
CA PHE A 320 -4.13 -18.37 -22.93
C PHE A 320 -3.49 -17.00 -23.19
N PRO A 321 -4.22 -16.02 -23.75
CA PRO A 321 -3.67 -14.71 -24.14
C PRO A 321 -3.28 -13.90 -22.90
N SER A 322 -2.07 -14.10 -22.43
CA SER A 322 -1.50 -13.46 -21.25
C SER A 322 -0.65 -12.23 -21.60
N ILE A 323 -0.30 -11.48 -20.59
CA ILE A 323 0.64 -10.35 -20.62
C ILE A 323 1.60 -10.49 -19.45
N CYS A 324 2.87 -10.12 -19.60
CA CYS A 324 3.81 -10.15 -18.49
C CYS A 324 4.27 -8.74 -18.09
N ILE A 325 4.52 -8.54 -16.77
CA ILE A 325 5.11 -7.32 -16.22
C ILE A 325 6.23 -7.69 -15.25
N HIS A 326 7.44 -7.16 -15.49
CA HIS A 326 8.62 -7.41 -14.67
C HIS A 326 9.62 -6.25 -14.72
N SER A 327 10.61 -6.26 -13.82
CA SER A 327 11.61 -5.18 -13.66
C SER A 327 12.53 -4.98 -14.88
N GLY A 328 12.71 -5.99 -15.72
CA GLY A 328 13.53 -5.92 -16.93
C GLY A 328 12.92 -5.15 -18.10
N MET A 329 11.68 -4.65 -17.96
CA MET A 329 10.99 -3.87 -18.99
C MET A 329 11.24 -2.37 -18.81
N THR A 330 11.13 -1.61 -19.90
CA THR A 330 11.11 -0.14 -19.82
C THR A 330 9.89 0.33 -19.05
N GLN A 331 9.97 1.51 -18.46
CA GLN A 331 8.86 2.06 -17.67
C GLN A 331 7.60 2.31 -18.52
N GLU A 332 7.78 2.80 -19.72
CA GLU A 332 6.68 3.06 -20.65
C GLU A 332 5.94 1.76 -21.03
N GLU A 333 6.70 0.71 -21.30
CA GLU A 333 6.15 -0.62 -21.61
C GLU A 333 5.37 -1.21 -20.42
N ARG A 334 5.93 -1.09 -19.20
CA ARG A 334 5.27 -1.55 -17.96
C ARG A 334 3.95 -0.83 -17.73
N LEU A 335 3.92 0.49 -17.86
CA LEU A 335 2.69 1.28 -17.71
C LEU A 335 1.66 0.95 -18.78
N THR A 336 2.10 0.79 -20.03
CA THR A 336 1.20 0.41 -21.13
C THR A 336 0.58 -0.97 -20.89
N ARG A 337 1.38 -1.95 -20.46
CA ARG A 337 0.88 -3.30 -20.13
C ARG A 337 -0.02 -3.29 -18.91
N TYR A 338 0.32 -2.50 -17.88
CA TYR A 338 -0.52 -2.34 -16.71
C TYR A 338 -1.89 -1.76 -17.06
N LYS A 339 -1.94 -0.69 -17.87
CA LYS A 339 -3.19 -0.11 -18.37
C LYS A 339 -4.04 -1.12 -19.12
N ASN A 340 -3.43 -1.83 -20.08
CA ASN A 340 -4.13 -2.86 -20.88
C ASN A 340 -4.75 -3.96 -19.99
N PHE A 341 -4.06 -4.34 -18.91
CA PHE A 341 -4.60 -5.30 -17.96
C PHE A 341 -5.70 -4.68 -17.10
N LYS A 342 -5.52 -3.49 -16.56
CA LYS A 342 -6.52 -2.78 -15.75
C LYS A 342 -7.82 -2.56 -16.53
N GLU A 343 -7.74 -2.20 -17.81
CA GLU A 343 -8.88 -1.98 -18.71
C GLU A 343 -9.57 -3.30 -19.14
N GLY A 344 -8.96 -4.44 -18.87
CA GLY A 344 -9.53 -5.76 -19.15
C GLY A 344 -9.28 -6.28 -20.57
N HIS A 345 -8.39 -5.62 -21.35
CA HIS A 345 -8.00 -6.10 -22.69
C HIS A 345 -7.26 -7.46 -22.63
N LYS A 346 -6.66 -7.76 -21.48
CA LYS A 346 -6.07 -9.06 -21.17
C LYS A 346 -6.60 -9.55 -19.83
N ARG A 347 -6.85 -10.85 -19.72
CA ARG A 347 -7.41 -11.45 -18.50
C ARG A 347 -6.36 -12.15 -17.63
N ILE A 348 -5.17 -12.42 -18.18
CA ILE A 348 -4.08 -13.14 -17.49
C ILE A 348 -2.84 -12.25 -17.45
N LEU A 349 -2.34 -12.01 -16.23
CA LEU A 349 -1.12 -11.29 -15.97
C LEU A 349 -0.08 -12.21 -15.32
N VAL A 350 1.09 -12.34 -15.92
CA VAL A 350 2.27 -12.98 -15.32
C VAL A 350 3.18 -11.87 -14.75
N ALA A 351 3.52 -11.94 -13.47
CA ALA A 351 4.24 -10.87 -12.81
C ALA A 351 5.28 -11.36 -11.81
N THR A 352 6.32 -10.56 -11.60
CA THR A 352 7.20 -10.67 -10.43
C THR A 352 6.67 -9.81 -9.28
N ASP A 353 7.30 -9.89 -8.10
CA ASP A 353 6.88 -9.16 -6.88
C ASP A 353 6.74 -7.65 -7.04
N LEU A 354 7.36 -7.06 -8.07
CA LEU A 354 7.18 -5.66 -8.42
C LEU A 354 5.70 -5.26 -8.55
N VAL A 355 4.88 -6.17 -9.09
CA VAL A 355 3.43 -5.98 -9.29
C VAL A 355 2.63 -6.47 -8.07
N GLY A 356 3.25 -7.28 -7.21
CA GLY A 356 2.62 -7.83 -6.00
C GLY A 356 2.29 -6.79 -4.94
N ARG A 357 2.78 -5.55 -5.05
CA ARG A 357 2.61 -4.49 -4.06
C ARG A 357 2.01 -3.25 -4.71
N GLY A 358 1.05 -2.64 -4.02
CA GLY A 358 0.50 -1.33 -4.37
C GLY A 358 -0.36 -1.25 -5.64
N ILE A 359 -0.48 -2.31 -6.42
CA ILE A 359 -1.32 -2.31 -7.62
C ILE A 359 -2.72 -2.78 -7.27
N ASP A 360 -3.69 -1.92 -7.51
CA ASP A 360 -5.10 -2.20 -7.31
C ASP A 360 -5.80 -2.41 -8.66
N ILE A 361 -6.32 -3.63 -8.84
CA ILE A 361 -7.08 -4.01 -10.03
C ILE A 361 -8.35 -4.70 -9.54
N GLU A 362 -9.45 -3.98 -9.61
CA GLU A 362 -10.76 -4.39 -9.08
C GLU A 362 -11.27 -5.72 -9.63
N ARG A 363 -10.88 -6.06 -10.86
CA ARG A 363 -11.36 -7.26 -11.56
C ARG A 363 -10.60 -8.54 -11.25
N VAL A 364 -9.49 -8.45 -10.49
CA VAL A 364 -8.70 -9.63 -10.12
C VAL A 364 -9.45 -10.42 -9.05
N ASN A 365 -9.96 -11.58 -9.43
CA ASN A 365 -10.63 -12.49 -8.51
C ASN A 365 -9.81 -13.76 -8.23
N ILE A 366 -8.75 -14.03 -9.00
CA ILE A 366 -7.83 -15.16 -8.75
C ILE A 366 -6.39 -14.70 -8.71
N VAL A 367 -5.65 -15.21 -7.72
CA VAL A 367 -4.19 -15.10 -7.61
C VAL A 367 -3.58 -16.48 -7.60
N ILE A 368 -2.58 -16.72 -8.42
CA ILE A 368 -1.81 -17.97 -8.43
C ILE A 368 -0.35 -17.65 -8.10
N ASN A 369 0.13 -18.14 -6.96
CA ASN A 369 1.55 -18.17 -6.65
C ASN A 369 2.16 -19.38 -7.35
N TYR A 370 2.56 -19.23 -8.61
CA TYR A 370 3.26 -20.27 -9.36
C TYR A 370 4.62 -20.60 -8.72
N ASP A 371 5.29 -19.57 -8.19
CA ASP A 371 6.43 -19.71 -7.29
C ASP A 371 6.10 -19.13 -5.93
N MET A 372 6.50 -19.85 -4.87
CA MET A 372 6.37 -19.34 -3.49
C MET A 372 7.16 -18.06 -3.35
N PRO A 373 6.62 -17.01 -2.69
CA PRO A 373 7.38 -15.82 -2.33
C PRO A 373 8.41 -16.11 -1.23
N ASP A 374 9.41 -15.22 -1.09
CA ASP A 374 10.51 -15.41 -0.14
C ASP A 374 10.12 -15.12 1.33
N SER A 375 8.98 -14.49 1.57
CA SER A 375 8.50 -14.13 2.91
C SER A 375 6.98 -14.16 3.04
N ALA A 376 6.50 -14.31 4.28
CA ALA A 376 5.09 -14.24 4.62
C ALA A 376 4.46 -12.89 4.24
N ASP A 377 5.17 -11.78 4.43
CA ASP A 377 4.70 -10.44 4.03
C ASP A 377 4.47 -10.34 2.52
N THR A 378 5.43 -10.84 1.73
CA THR A 378 5.28 -10.88 0.26
C THR A 378 4.12 -11.75 -0.16
N TYR A 379 3.91 -12.89 0.55
CA TYR A 379 2.74 -13.74 0.35
C TYR A 379 1.43 -12.95 0.53
N LEU A 380 1.29 -12.27 1.65
CA LEU A 380 0.10 -11.46 1.96
C LEU A 380 -0.16 -10.35 0.92
N HIS A 381 0.90 -9.68 0.48
CA HIS A 381 0.79 -8.67 -0.57
C HIS A 381 0.34 -9.25 -1.91
N ARG A 382 0.77 -10.46 -2.27
CA ARG A 382 0.34 -11.15 -3.49
C ARG A 382 -1.11 -11.59 -3.42
N VAL A 383 -1.49 -12.34 -2.39
CA VAL A 383 -2.85 -12.88 -2.27
C VAL A 383 -3.89 -11.79 -2.03
N GLY A 384 -3.50 -10.70 -1.38
CA GLY A 384 -4.33 -9.51 -1.19
C GLY A 384 -4.63 -8.74 -2.50
N ARG A 385 -4.26 -9.25 -3.67
CA ARG A 385 -4.72 -8.72 -4.98
C ARG A 385 -6.10 -9.25 -5.34
N ALA A 386 -6.52 -10.41 -4.84
CA ALA A 386 -7.86 -10.96 -5.04
C ALA A 386 -8.78 -10.69 -3.83
N GLY A 387 -10.08 -10.75 -4.03
CA GLY A 387 -11.08 -10.60 -2.95
C GLY A 387 -11.19 -9.19 -2.38
N ARG A 388 -10.98 -8.16 -3.20
CA ARG A 388 -11.08 -6.75 -2.81
C ARG A 388 -12.50 -6.24 -2.92
N PHE A 389 -12.83 -5.17 -2.18
CA PHE A 389 -14.12 -4.49 -2.22
C PHE A 389 -15.32 -5.41 -1.94
N GLY A 390 -15.14 -6.39 -1.02
CA GLY A 390 -16.21 -7.32 -0.66
C GLY A 390 -16.50 -8.41 -1.71
N THR A 391 -15.68 -8.52 -2.77
CA THR A 391 -15.81 -9.60 -3.76
C THR A 391 -15.18 -10.89 -3.25
N LYS A 392 -15.69 -12.03 -3.73
CA LYS A 392 -15.06 -13.32 -3.47
C LYS A 392 -13.76 -13.43 -4.27
N GLY A 393 -12.68 -13.86 -3.63
CA GLY A 393 -11.38 -14.09 -4.24
C GLY A 393 -10.86 -15.49 -3.98
N LEU A 394 -9.99 -15.98 -4.87
CA LEU A 394 -9.33 -17.28 -4.76
C LEU A 394 -7.81 -17.08 -4.87
N ALA A 395 -7.05 -17.63 -3.93
CA ALA A 395 -5.61 -17.69 -4.00
C ALA A 395 -5.15 -19.16 -4.04
N ILE A 396 -4.33 -19.52 -5.02
CA ILE A 396 -3.76 -20.85 -5.16
C ILE A 396 -2.24 -20.77 -5.13
N THR A 397 -1.60 -21.55 -4.29
CA THR A 397 -0.14 -21.53 -4.12
C THR A 397 0.47 -22.88 -4.43
N PHE A 398 1.43 -22.92 -5.34
CA PHE A 398 2.22 -24.11 -5.63
C PHE A 398 3.36 -24.25 -4.63
N VAL A 399 3.49 -25.46 -4.07
CA VAL A 399 4.52 -25.82 -3.08
C VAL A 399 5.32 -26.97 -3.68
N SER A 400 6.56 -26.68 -4.08
CA SER A 400 7.42 -27.62 -4.81
C SER A 400 8.69 -28.03 -4.06
N SER A 401 8.99 -27.36 -2.94
CA SER A 401 10.20 -27.61 -2.15
C SER A 401 9.92 -27.56 -0.64
N ALA A 402 10.90 -28.01 0.16
CA ALA A 402 10.84 -27.90 1.61
C ALA A 402 10.86 -26.42 2.05
N SER A 403 11.68 -25.58 1.40
CA SER A 403 11.71 -24.14 1.67
C SER A 403 10.38 -23.45 1.40
N ASP A 404 9.62 -23.87 0.38
CA ASP A 404 8.29 -23.35 0.12
C ASP A 404 7.34 -23.69 1.28
N SER A 405 7.47 -24.91 1.84
CA SER A 405 6.68 -25.34 3.00
C SER A 405 7.02 -24.52 4.26
N ASP A 406 8.27 -24.12 4.44
CA ASP A 406 8.70 -23.31 5.58
C ASP A 406 8.09 -21.91 5.52
N VAL A 407 8.06 -21.28 4.34
CA VAL A 407 7.37 -19.99 4.14
C VAL A 407 5.87 -20.13 4.39
N LEU A 408 5.24 -21.19 3.88
CA LEU A 408 3.82 -21.45 4.10
C LEU A 408 3.50 -21.59 5.60
N ASN A 409 4.36 -22.28 6.36
CA ASN A 409 4.21 -22.44 7.81
C ASN A 409 4.39 -21.10 8.57
N GLN A 410 5.24 -20.20 8.10
CA GLN A 410 5.43 -18.86 8.67
C GLN A 410 4.21 -17.95 8.44
N VAL A 411 3.52 -18.11 7.32
CA VAL A 411 2.24 -17.43 7.06
C VAL A 411 1.20 -17.80 8.12
N GLY A 412 1.35 -18.94 8.74
CA GLY A 412 0.77 -19.34 10.02
C GLY A 412 -0.63 -19.94 9.94
N PRO A 413 -0.99 -20.74 10.97
CA PRO A 413 -2.33 -21.33 11.09
C PRO A 413 -3.45 -20.29 11.22
N SER A 414 -3.15 -19.07 11.62
CA SER A 414 -4.12 -18.00 11.77
C SER A 414 -4.73 -17.48 10.45
N LEU A 415 -4.04 -17.67 9.33
CA LEU A 415 -4.54 -17.33 7.99
C LEU A 415 -5.34 -18.45 7.33
N PHE A 416 -5.19 -19.67 7.82
CA PHE A 416 -5.78 -20.88 7.23
C PHE A 416 -6.91 -21.49 8.09
N LEU A 417 -7.40 -20.80 9.12
CA LEU A 417 -8.32 -21.36 10.09
C LEU A 417 -9.74 -21.64 9.57
N ASP A 418 -10.09 -21.19 8.37
CA ASP A 418 -11.44 -21.46 7.85
C ASP A 418 -11.53 -22.24 6.54
N CYS A 419 -10.44 -22.55 5.81
CA CYS A 419 -10.53 -23.44 4.63
C CYS A 419 -9.16 -23.90 4.15
N MET A 420 -8.56 -24.88 4.84
CA MET A 420 -7.56 -25.74 4.23
C MET A 420 -8.22 -27.01 3.70
N ILE A 421 -8.78 -26.97 2.52
CA ILE A 421 -9.07 -28.18 1.80
C ILE A 421 -7.79 -28.55 1.05
N LEU A 422 -7.11 -29.59 1.55
CA LEU A 422 -6.14 -30.35 0.79
C LEU A 422 -6.89 -30.94 -0.40
N ILE A 423 -6.88 -30.28 -1.55
CA ILE A 423 -7.31 -30.93 -2.77
C ILE A 423 -6.17 -31.86 -3.17
N LYS A 424 -6.17 -33.07 -2.59
CA LYS A 424 -5.62 -34.23 -3.27
C LYS A 424 -6.50 -34.44 -4.48
N TRP A 425 -6.14 -33.89 -5.59
CA TRP A 425 -6.72 -34.24 -6.86
C TRP A 425 -6.22 -35.68 -7.20
N SER A 426 -6.96 -36.68 -6.74
CA SER A 426 -7.00 -37.98 -7.36
C SER A 426 -8.34 -38.02 -8.10
N ASP A 427 -8.25 -38.01 -9.42
CA ASP A 427 -9.24 -38.49 -10.38
C ASP A 427 -10.70 -38.64 -9.86
N LYS A 428 -11.42 -37.52 -9.67
CA LYS A 428 -12.90 -37.51 -9.69
C LYS A 428 -13.43 -36.09 -9.78
N GLU A 429 -14.19 -35.86 -10.82
CA GLU A 429 -15.01 -34.72 -11.17
C GLU A 429 -16.18 -34.47 -10.21
N ASP A 430 -16.04 -34.18 -8.94
CA ASP A 430 -17.24 -33.89 -8.14
C ASP A 430 -16.93 -33.11 -6.85
N CYS A 431 -16.39 -31.89 -6.95
CA CYS A 431 -16.28 -31.04 -5.75
C CYS A 431 -16.38 -29.53 -5.98
N PHE A 432 -17.00 -29.09 -7.06
CA PHE A 432 -17.19 -27.64 -7.32
C PHE A 432 -18.64 -27.19 -7.35
N MET A 433 -19.59 -28.01 -6.92
CA MET A 433 -20.98 -27.62 -6.85
C MET A 433 -21.57 -28.09 -5.51
N ASN A 434 -21.44 -27.28 -4.48
CA ASN A 434 -22.34 -27.17 -3.32
C ASN A 434 -21.60 -26.57 -2.11
N GLU A 435 -21.70 -25.28 -1.92
CA GLU A 435 -22.19 -24.51 -0.77
C GLU A 435 -21.94 -23.03 -0.96
#